data_4befecbc3ff356744117756073f5004f
#
_entry.id   4befecbc3ff356744117756073f5004f
#
_cell.length_a   1.000
_cell.length_b   1.000
_cell.length_c   1.000
_cell.angle_alpha   90.00
_cell.angle_beta   90.00
_cell.angle_gamma   90.00
#
_symmetry.space_group_name_H-M   'P 1'
#
loop_
_entity.id
_entity.type
_entity.pdbx_description
1 polymer ?
#
loop_
_entity_poly.entity_id
_entity_poly.type
_entity_poly.pdbx_seq_one_letter_code
_entity_poly.pdbx_strand_id
1 'polypeptide(L)'
;MSSNVIKVRKAEGKIKQLIQVGANSFFADEPEPVGNGQGPNPHDLLDSALGACTAMTVMMVAQRKQWPLQDVRVEITHQEDDATYKLVRKIELVGTLTEEQRAYLMGIANKCPIHKALHKKLEVESALVG
;
A
#
# COMPACT_ATOMS: atom_id res chain seq x y z
N MET A 1 -2.35 12.89 13.48
CA MET A 1 -1.49 11.96 12.76
C MET A 1 -0.29 12.72 12.20
N SER A 2 0.89 12.28 12.53
CA SER A 2 2.10 12.89 11.99
C SER A 2 2.38 12.34 10.60
N SER A 3 2.98 13.16 9.77
CA SER A 3 3.45 12.72 8.46
C SER A 3 4.96 12.94 8.39
N ASN A 4 5.65 12.01 7.76
CA ASN A 4 7.07 12.11 7.50
C ASN A 4 7.31 12.90 6.22
N VAL A 5 8.45 13.58 6.17
CA VAL A 5 8.95 14.09 4.89
C VAL A 5 9.58 12.90 4.17
N ILE A 6 9.09 12.62 2.98
CA ILE A 6 9.67 11.59 2.13
C ILE A 6 10.77 12.21 1.31
N LYS A 7 11.98 11.64 1.39
CA LYS A 7 13.14 12.10 0.63
C LYS A 7 13.56 11.01 -0.33
N VAL A 8 13.76 11.37 -1.59
CA VAL A 8 14.14 10.43 -2.64
C VAL A 8 15.37 10.97 -3.34
N ARG A 9 16.38 10.11 -3.50
CA ARG A 9 17.59 10.45 -4.23
C ARG A 9 18.11 9.25 -4.99
N LYS A 10 18.91 9.51 -6.02
CA LYS A 10 19.50 8.44 -6.84
C LYS A 10 20.45 7.58 -6.01
N ALA A 11 20.33 6.28 -6.17
CA ALA A 11 21.26 5.28 -5.66
C ALA A 11 22.13 4.77 -6.82
N GLU A 12 22.96 3.75 -6.57
CA GLU A 12 23.78 3.14 -7.62
C GLU A 12 22.91 2.41 -8.63
N GLY A 13 23.37 2.37 -9.89
CA GLY A 13 22.66 1.75 -10.98
C GLY A 13 22.10 2.76 -11.97
N LYS A 14 21.24 2.31 -12.87
CA LYS A 14 20.71 3.15 -13.93
C LYS A 14 19.77 4.23 -13.41
N ILE A 15 18.74 3.82 -12.67
CA ILE A 15 17.69 4.74 -12.16
C ILE A 15 17.23 4.38 -10.76
N LYS A 16 17.91 3.47 -10.05
CA LYS A 16 17.50 3.07 -8.70
C LYS A 16 17.45 4.28 -7.77
N GLN A 17 16.41 4.37 -6.97
CA GLN A 17 16.18 5.45 -6.02
C GLN A 17 16.25 4.93 -4.59
N LEU A 18 16.90 5.70 -3.72
CA LEU A 18 16.82 5.48 -2.27
C LEU A 18 15.69 6.33 -1.73
N ILE A 19 14.76 5.69 -1.06
CA ILE A 19 13.62 6.35 -0.45
C ILE A 19 13.82 6.33 1.07
N GLN A 20 13.77 7.50 1.68
CA GLN A 20 13.88 7.66 3.14
C GLN A 20 12.55 8.16 3.70
N VAL A 21 12.06 7.45 4.71
CA VAL A 21 10.80 7.74 5.39
C VAL A 21 11.09 7.75 6.89
N GLY A 22 11.39 8.92 7.46
CA GLY A 22 11.86 9.00 8.85
C GLY A 22 13.14 8.18 9.03
N ALA A 23 13.13 7.24 9.97
CA ALA A 23 14.29 6.38 10.26
C ALA A 23 14.38 5.17 9.31
N ASN A 24 13.40 4.97 8.44
CA ASN A 24 13.34 3.83 7.53
C ASN A 24 13.82 4.21 6.13
N SER A 25 14.40 3.26 5.44
CA SER A 25 14.78 3.47 4.04
C SER A 25 14.62 2.17 3.26
N PHE A 26 14.39 2.31 1.97
CA PHE A 26 14.30 1.19 1.04
C PHE A 26 14.55 1.70 -0.38
N PHE A 27 14.69 0.77 -1.33
CA PHE A 27 14.96 1.12 -2.72
C PHE A 27 13.73 0.90 -3.59
N ALA A 28 13.60 1.74 -4.62
CA ALA A 28 12.69 1.51 -5.74
C ALA A 28 13.51 1.45 -7.02
N ASP A 29 13.07 0.62 -7.95
CA ASP A 29 13.76 0.47 -9.23
C ASP A 29 12.76 -0.01 -10.28
N GLU A 30 13.17 -0.07 -11.52
CA GLU A 30 12.43 -0.70 -12.60
C GLU A 30 13.16 -1.96 -13.04
N PRO A 31 12.47 -2.92 -13.67
CA PRO A 31 13.12 -4.11 -14.21
C PRO A 31 14.10 -3.76 -15.33
N GLU A 32 15.01 -4.69 -15.64
CA GLU A 32 15.84 -4.58 -16.83
C GLU A 32 14.95 -4.49 -18.08
N PRO A 33 15.34 -3.73 -19.13
CA PRO A 33 16.59 -3.01 -19.28
C PRO A 33 16.55 -1.55 -18.78
N VAL A 34 15.38 -1.05 -18.36
CA VAL A 34 15.20 0.35 -17.92
C VAL A 34 15.95 0.59 -16.60
N GLY A 35 15.76 -0.30 -15.64
CA GLY A 35 16.49 -0.31 -14.39
C GLY A 35 17.35 -1.55 -14.24
N ASN A 36 17.69 -1.90 -13.02
CA ASN A 36 18.48 -3.08 -12.67
C ASN A 36 17.70 -4.12 -11.86
N GLY A 37 16.40 -3.91 -11.68
CA GLY A 37 15.55 -4.85 -10.96
C GLY A 37 15.87 -4.99 -9.47
N GLN A 38 16.39 -3.95 -8.84
CA GLN A 38 16.88 -4.00 -7.45
C GLN A 38 15.93 -3.41 -6.43
N GLY A 39 14.65 -3.35 -6.75
CA GLY A 39 13.61 -2.88 -5.84
C GLY A 39 12.26 -2.93 -6.53
N PRO A 40 11.17 -2.78 -5.77
CA PRO A 40 9.84 -2.68 -6.35
C PRO A 40 9.71 -1.41 -7.17
N ASN A 41 8.86 -1.45 -8.20
CA ASN A 41 8.61 -0.25 -8.99
C ASN A 41 7.55 0.62 -8.28
N PRO A 42 7.41 1.90 -8.69
CA PRO A 42 6.49 2.81 -7.99
C PRO A 42 5.02 2.41 -8.00
N HIS A 43 4.53 1.80 -9.07
CA HIS A 43 3.14 1.30 -9.09
C HIS A 43 2.96 0.18 -8.06
N ASP A 44 3.93 -0.72 -7.95
CA ASP A 44 3.87 -1.79 -6.94
C ASP A 44 3.92 -1.23 -5.52
N LEU A 45 4.63 -0.13 -5.30
CA LEU A 45 4.65 0.55 -4.01
C LEU A 45 3.29 1.15 -3.67
N LEU A 46 2.61 1.71 -4.65
CA LEU A 46 1.25 2.23 -4.48
C LEU A 46 0.28 1.10 -4.10
N ASP A 47 0.35 -0.02 -4.82
CA ASP A 47 -0.46 -1.21 -4.54
C ASP A 47 -0.15 -1.77 -3.16
N SER A 48 1.13 -1.81 -2.79
CA SER A 48 1.59 -2.29 -1.48
C SER A 48 1.03 -1.45 -0.34
N ALA A 49 0.93 -0.14 -0.53
CA ALA A 49 0.37 0.75 0.48
C ALA A 49 -1.09 0.37 0.78
N LEU A 50 -1.87 0.10 -0.25
CA LEU A 50 -3.26 -0.35 -0.07
C LEU A 50 -3.31 -1.70 0.65
N GLY A 51 -2.48 -2.65 0.24
CA GLY A 51 -2.43 -3.98 0.84
C GLY A 51 -2.08 -3.94 2.32
N ALA A 52 -1.01 -3.23 2.65
CA ALA A 52 -0.56 -3.10 4.04
C ALA A 52 -1.62 -2.41 4.91
N CYS A 53 -2.18 -1.32 4.42
CA CYS A 53 -3.20 -0.56 5.16
C CYS A 53 -4.45 -1.41 5.40
N THR A 54 -4.88 -2.16 4.38
CA THR A 54 -6.02 -3.08 4.49
C THR A 54 -5.79 -4.10 5.61
N ALA A 55 -4.66 -4.81 5.56
CA ALA A 55 -4.36 -5.85 6.54
C ALA A 55 -4.23 -5.27 7.95
N MET A 56 -3.50 -4.18 8.11
CA MET A 56 -3.29 -3.55 9.42
C MET A 56 -4.60 -3.07 10.02
N THR A 57 -5.46 -2.45 9.23
CA THR A 57 -6.75 -1.92 9.70
C THR A 57 -7.67 -3.03 10.16
N VAL A 58 -7.75 -4.11 9.39
CA VAL A 58 -8.57 -5.28 9.76
C VAL A 58 -8.03 -5.92 11.03
N MET A 59 -6.71 -6.10 11.13
CA MET A 59 -6.08 -6.68 12.33
C MET A 59 -6.34 -5.84 13.57
N MET A 60 -6.24 -4.52 13.46
CA MET A 60 -6.47 -3.62 14.58
C MET A 60 -7.89 -3.73 15.12
N VAL A 61 -8.88 -3.82 14.24
CA VAL A 61 -10.29 -3.95 14.65
C VAL A 61 -10.53 -5.32 15.29
N ALA A 62 -10.01 -6.38 14.69
CA ALA A 62 -10.16 -7.73 15.25
C ALA A 62 -9.52 -7.84 16.63
N GLN A 63 -8.36 -7.22 16.83
CA GLN A 63 -7.70 -7.20 18.15
C GLN A 63 -8.54 -6.45 19.20
N ARG A 64 -9.09 -5.30 18.83
CA ARG A 64 -9.94 -4.54 19.77
C ARG A 64 -11.19 -5.31 20.17
N LYS A 65 -11.75 -6.08 19.25
CA LYS A 65 -12.94 -6.90 19.50
C LYS A 65 -12.60 -8.26 20.10
N GLN A 66 -11.31 -8.58 20.22
CA GLN A 66 -10.83 -9.87 20.74
C GLN A 66 -11.37 -11.05 19.92
N TRP A 67 -11.47 -10.86 18.60
CA TRP A 67 -11.86 -11.93 17.69
C TRP A 67 -10.63 -12.75 17.29
N PRO A 68 -10.80 -14.07 17.06
CA PRO A 68 -9.67 -14.97 16.81
C PRO A 68 -9.16 -14.92 15.36
N LEU A 69 -8.78 -13.73 14.90
CA LEU A 69 -8.14 -13.55 13.62
C LEU A 69 -6.65 -13.84 13.77
N GLN A 70 -6.13 -14.77 12.97
CA GLN A 70 -4.72 -15.18 13.01
C GLN A 70 -3.88 -14.44 11.97
N ASP A 71 -4.45 -14.19 10.80
CA ASP A 71 -3.73 -13.55 9.70
C ASP A 71 -4.72 -12.88 8.75
N VAL A 72 -4.24 -11.90 8.03
CA VAL A 72 -4.95 -11.29 6.90
C VAL A 72 -4.00 -11.32 5.71
N ARG A 73 -4.38 -12.05 4.67
CA ARG A 73 -3.59 -12.14 3.45
C ARG A 73 -4.27 -11.35 2.36
N VAL A 74 -3.53 -10.44 1.76
CA VAL A 74 -4.06 -9.53 0.75
C VAL A 74 -3.23 -9.66 -0.52
N GLU A 75 -3.90 -9.96 -1.62
CA GLU A 75 -3.28 -9.92 -2.94
C GLU A 75 -3.89 -8.78 -3.73
N ILE A 76 -3.03 -7.99 -4.36
CA ILE A 76 -3.47 -6.86 -5.17
C ILE A 76 -2.82 -6.93 -6.54
N THR A 77 -3.63 -6.80 -7.56
CA THR A 77 -3.19 -6.56 -8.92
C THR A 77 -3.79 -5.25 -9.42
N HIS A 78 -3.22 -4.68 -10.46
CA HIS A 78 -3.78 -3.47 -11.03
C HIS A 78 -3.88 -3.57 -12.55
N GLN A 79 -4.79 -2.78 -13.11
CA GLN A 79 -4.95 -2.55 -14.53
C GLN A 79 -5.08 -1.05 -14.74
N GLU A 80 -4.44 -0.52 -15.76
CA GLU A 80 -4.45 0.91 -16.00
C GLU A 80 -4.71 1.19 -17.48
N ASP A 81 -5.59 2.17 -17.73
CA ASP A 81 -5.77 2.78 -19.04
C ASP A 81 -5.63 4.30 -18.90
N ASP A 82 -5.98 5.06 -19.93
CA ASP A 82 -5.81 6.52 -19.91
C ASP A 82 -6.69 7.21 -18.86
N ALA A 83 -7.79 6.60 -18.46
CA ALA A 83 -8.78 7.22 -17.57
C ALA A 83 -8.82 6.62 -16.17
N THR A 84 -8.37 5.38 -16.01
CA THR A 84 -8.62 4.62 -14.78
C THR A 84 -7.38 3.83 -14.35
N TYR A 85 -7.07 3.92 -13.08
CA TYR A 85 -6.15 3.02 -12.39
C TYR A 85 -7.00 2.11 -11.50
N LYS A 86 -7.14 0.83 -11.90
CA LYS A 86 -8.00 -0.11 -11.18
C LYS A 86 -7.16 -1.08 -10.36
N LEU A 87 -7.40 -1.09 -9.05
CA LEU A 87 -6.79 -2.05 -8.13
C LEU A 87 -7.80 -3.15 -7.84
N VAL A 88 -7.38 -4.40 -8.00
CA VAL A 88 -8.19 -5.57 -7.65
C VAL A 88 -7.59 -6.16 -6.39
N ARG A 89 -8.37 -6.18 -5.33
CA ARG A 89 -7.93 -6.58 -3.99
C ARG A 89 -8.66 -7.85 -3.56
N LYS A 90 -7.91 -8.91 -3.31
CA LYS A 90 -8.43 -10.16 -2.76
C LYS A 90 -7.94 -10.29 -1.33
N ILE A 91 -8.86 -10.53 -0.41
CA ILE A 91 -8.59 -10.57 1.03
C ILE A 91 -8.96 -11.94 1.57
N GLU A 92 -8.02 -12.58 2.25
CA GLU A 92 -8.25 -13.83 2.96
C GLU A 92 -8.13 -13.56 4.46
N LEU A 93 -9.17 -13.90 5.22
CA LEU A 93 -9.18 -13.80 6.68
C LEU A 93 -8.93 -15.20 7.24
N VAL A 94 -7.80 -15.35 7.94
CA VAL A 94 -7.38 -16.64 8.48
C VAL A 94 -7.72 -16.66 9.97
N GLY A 95 -8.51 -17.64 10.37
CA GLY A 95 -8.94 -17.81 11.76
C GLY A 95 -10.33 -18.42 11.85
N THR A 96 -10.71 -18.82 13.06
CA THR A 96 -12.04 -19.38 13.31
C THR A 96 -13.03 -18.24 13.57
N LEU A 97 -13.58 -17.69 12.49
CA LEU A 97 -14.47 -16.54 12.52
C LEU A 97 -15.86 -16.94 12.04
N THR A 98 -16.90 -16.33 12.64
CA THR A 98 -18.26 -16.50 12.16
C THR A 98 -18.46 -15.75 10.85
N GLU A 99 -19.52 -16.08 10.12
CA GLU A 99 -19.86 -15.35 8.90
C GLU A 99 -20.13 -13.87 9.17
N GLU A 100 -20.75 -13.55 10.31
CA GLU A 100 -20.99 -12.16 10.70
C GLU A 100 -19.71 -11.41 10.96
N GLN A 101 -18.75 -12.06 11.64
CA GLN A 101 -17.42 -11.47 11.87
C GLN A 101 -16.68 -11.23 10.56
N ARG A 102 -16.72 -12.18 9.64
CA ARG A 102 -16.10 -12.04 8.31
C ARG A 102 -16.71 -10.90 7.53
N ALA A 103 -18.03 -10.79 7.51
CA ALA A 103 -18.72 -9.71 6.82
C ALA A 103 -18.37 -8.34 7.42
N TYR A 104 -18.31 -8.26 8.75
CA TYR A 104 -17.94 -7.04 9.45
C TYR A 104 -16.52 -6.60 9.08
N LEU A 105 -15.56 -7.54 9.11
CA LEU A 105 -14.16 -7.23 8.80
C LEU A 105 -13.97 -6.84 7.33
N MET A 106 -14.74 -7.41 6.42
CA MET A 106 -14.71 -6.96 5.02
C MET A 106 -15.21 -5.52 4.87
N GLY A 107 -16.21 -5.12 5.65
CA GLY A 107 -16.64 -3.74 5.71
C GLY A 107 -15.55 -2.81 6.24
N ILE A 108 -14.80 -3.28 7.23
CA ILE A 108 -13.65 -2.54 7.77
C ILE A 108 -12.54 -2.37 6.73
N ALA A 109 -12.28 -3.39 5.92
CA ALA A 109 -11.29 -3.30 4.85
C ALA A 109 -11.58 -2.12 3.90
N ASN A 110 -12.86 -1.84 3.65
CA ASN A 110 -13.28 -0.73 2.79
C ASN A 110 -13.19 0.63 3.50
N LYS A 111 -12.83 0.66 4.76
CA LYS A 111 -12.66 1.88 5.55
C LYS A 111 -11.20 2.17 5.89
N CYS A 112 -10.26 1.40 5.33
CA CYS A 112 -8.86 1.67 5.61
C CYS A 112 -8.48 3.06 5.06
N PRO A 113 -7.58 3.79 5.74
CA PRO A 113 -7.25 5.17 5.34
C PRO A 113 -6.74 5.31 3.91
N ILE A 114 -5.96 4.36 3.43
CA ILE A 114 -5.45 4.41 2.04
C ILE A 114 -6.59 4.13 1.04
N HIS A 115 -7.49 3.18 1.34
CA HIS A 115 -8.67 2.97 0.50
C HIS A 115 -9.46 4.27 0.34
N LYS A 116 -9.68 4.97 1.46
CA LYS A 116 -10.39 6.26 1.43
C LYS A 116 -9.62 7.32 0.67
N ALA A 117 -8.30 7.41 0.87
CA ALA A 117 -7.46 8.39 0.18
C ALA A 117 -7.49 8.21 -1.33
N LEU A 118 -7.48 6.95 -1.80
CA LEU A 118 -7.51 6.65 -3.23
C LEU A 118 -8.84 7.04 -3.90
N HIS A 119 -9.90 7.25 -3.11
CA HIS A 119 -11.20 7.69 -3.62
C HIS A 119 -11.39 9.20 -3.53
N LYS A 120 -10.41 9.92 -2.98
CA LYS A 120 -10.44 11.39 -2.94
C LYS A 120 -9.83 11.96 -4.21
N LYS A 121 -10.13 13.21 -4.49
CA LYS A 121 -9.40 13.95 -5.52
C LYS A 121 -7.93 14.06 -5.07
N LEU A 122 -7.02 13.61 -5.91
CA LEU A 122 -5.59 13.70 -5.66
C LEU A 122 -5.05 14.96 -6.32
N GLU A 123 -4.39 15.80 -5.53
CA GLU A 123 -3.77 17.03 -6.04
C GLU A 123 -2.27 16.97 -5.76
N VAL A 124 -1.47 17.35 -6.75
CA VAL A 124 -0.02 17.40 -6.62
C VAL A 124 0.43 18.82 -6.89
N GLU A 125 1.10 19.41 -5.90
CA GLU A 125 1.71 20.74 -6.02
C GLU A 125 3.21 20.57 -6.09
N SER A 126 3.85 21.22 -7.06
CA SER A 126 5.28 21.03 -7.31
C SER A 126 6.02 22.36 -7.39
N ALA A 127 7.26 22.34 -6.93
CA ALA A 127 8.16 23.48 -7.02
C ALA A 127 9.56 23.00 -7.39
N LEU A 128 10.24 23.80 -8.19
CA LEU A 128 11.66 23.58 -8.49
C LEU A 128 12.49 24.30 -7.45
N VAL A 129 13.42 23.59 -6.81
CA VAL A 129 14.36 24.19 -5.86
C VAL A 129 15.80 23.97 -6.35
N GLY A 130 16.57 25.03 -6.42
CA GLY A 130 17.98 24.99 -6.85
C GLY A 130 18.20 25.10 -8.35
#